data_02555ebbf2e8bb04260a8aeeca20e888
#
_entry.id   02555ebbf2e8bb04260a8aeeca20e888
#
_cell.length_a   1.000
_cell.length_b   1.000
_cell.length_c   1.000
_cell.angle_alpha   90.00
_cell.angle_beta   90.00
_cell.angle_gamma   90.00
#
_symmetry.space_group_name_H-M   'P 1'
#
loop_
_entity.id
_entity.type
_entity.pdbx_description
1 polymer ?
#
loop_
_entity_poly.entity_id
_entity_poly.type
_entity_poly.pdbx_seq_one_letter_code
_entity_poly.pdbx_strand_id
1 'polypeptide(L)'
;VEFQKRLLALNQRGIILAINSRNNFEDAMEVIKKHPNMILKEDNFSCVRINWQDKVSNLREISKELNIGLDSLVFFDDDPVNREFVKHELKQVLVVDLPTDSSQYCKILTNMKNFESLKITDEDIKRKEMYLEQRKRIEFKNEVSNLDEFLKQLDIKIKIKNADNFVIPRIS
;
A
#
# COMPACT_ATOMS: atom_id res chain seq x y z
N VAL A 1 6.33 -9.24 16.38
CA VAL A 1 5.28 -8.40 16.99
C VAL A 1 5.73 -6.93 17.04
N GLU A 2 6.85 -6.56 17.71
CA GLU A 2 7.28 -5.16 17.88
C GLU A 2 7.51 -4.42 16.55
N PHE A 3 8.15 -5.05 15.58
CA PHE A 3 8.35 -4.47 14.25
C PHE A 3 7.01 -4.08 13.59
N GLN A 4 6.01 -4.95 13.67
CA GLN A 4 4.68 -4.66 13.13
C GLN A 4 3.97 -3.50 13.87
N LYS A 5 4.14 -3.40 15.19
CA LYS A 5 3.60 -2.25 15.96
C LYS A 5 4.19 -0.92 15.48
N ARG A 6 5.50 -0.90 15.19
CA ARG A 6 6.16 0.30 14.67
C ARG A 6 5.69 0.64 13.26
N LEU A 7 5.53 -0.36 12.38
CA LEU A 7 4.95 -0.14 11.05
C LEU A 7 3.51 0.37 11.16
N LEU A 8 2.71 -0.15 12.09
CA LEU A 8 1.36 0.35 12.34
C LEU A 8 1.37 1.82 12.80
N ALA A 9 2.28 2.18 13.70
CA ALA A 9 2.44 3.57 14.14
C ALA A 9 2.84 4.50 12.99
N LEU A 10 3.73 4.07 12.09
CA LEU A 10 4.06 4.81 10.87
C LEU A 10 2.85 4.93 9.95
N ASN A 11 2.09 3.84 9.78
CA ASN A 11 0.88 3.85 8.95
C ASN A 11 -0.19 4.80 9.51
N GLN A 12 -0.35 4.89 10.82
CA GLN A 12 -1.24 5.87 11.48
C GLN A 12 -0.78 7.33 11.27
N ARG A 13 0.51 7.53 11.00
CA ARG A 13 1.10 8.82 10.65
C ARG A 13 1.08 9.12 9.15
N GLY A 14 0.33 8.36 8.36
CA GLY A 14 0.17 8.59 6.92
C GLY A 14 1.20 7.87 6.03
N ILE A 15 2.14 7.10 6.58
CA ILE A 15 3.04 6.28 5.77
C ILE A 15 2.25 5.12 5.17
N ILE A 16 2.28 5.03 3.85
CA ILE A 16 1.59 3.97 3.09
C ILE A 16 2.37 2.67 3.23
N LEU A 17 1.67 1.59 3.56
CA LEU A 17 2.25 0.26 3.58
C LEU A 17 1.81 -0.54 2.34
N ALA A 18 2.74 -1.27 1.76
CA ALA A 18 2.49 -2.22 0.69
C ALA A 18 3.16 -3.57 1.00
N ILE A 19 2.58 -4.64 0.49
CA ILE A 19 3.17 -5.99 0.55
C ILE A 19 3.80 -6.31 -0.80
N ASN A 20 5.04 -6.80 -0.77
CA ASN A 20 5.72 -7.41 -1.90
C ASN A 20 6.30 -8.75 -1.46
N SER A 21 5.58 -9.84 -1.69
CA SER A 21 5.93 -11.18 -1.19
C SER A 21 5.87 -12.22 -2.30
N ARG A 22 6.86 -13.11 -2.34
CA ARG A 22 6.84 -14.31 -3.19
C ARG A 22 6.21 -15.43 -2.38
N ASN A 23 4.91 -15.61 -2.55
CA ASN A 23 4.14 -16.62 -1.83
C ASN A 23 2.84 -16.94 -2.57
N ASN A 24 2.14 -17.97 -2.12
CA ASN A 24 0.76 -18.21 -2.49
C ASN A 24 -0.13 -17.15 -1.83
N PHE A 25 -1.01 -16.55 -2.62
CA PHE A 25 -1.85 -15.43 -2.17
C PHE A 25 -2.77 -15.83 -1.02
N GLU A 26 -3.49 -16.96 -1.15
CA GLU A 26 -4.47 -17.42 -0.17
C GLU A 26 -3.80 -17.73 1.18
N ASP A 27 -2.66 -18.43 1.16
CA ASP A 27 -1.93 -18.82 2.37
C ASP A 27 -1.42 -17.59 3.12
N ALA A 28 -0.83 -16.63 2.41
CA ALA A 28 -0.33 -15.40 3.02
C ALA A 28 -1.46 -14.53 3.57
N MET A 29 -2.58 -14.42 2.85
CA MET A 29 -3.74 -13.66 3.31
C MET A 29 -4.42 -14.34 4.50
N GLU A 30 -4.44 -15.67 4.58
CA GLU A 30 -4.93 -16.38 5.76
C GLU A 30 -4.11 -16.01 7.01
N VAL A 31 -2.79 -15.98 6.90
CA VAL A 31 -1.90 -15.54 8.00
C VAL A 31 -2.21 -14.10 8.42
N ILE A 32 -2.34 -13.17 7.47
CA ILE A 32 -2.65 -11.76 7.75
C ILE A 32 -4.00 -11.62 8.46
N LYS A 33 -4.99 -12.40 8.07
CA LYS A 33 -6.35 -12.32 8.62
C LYS A 33 -6.48 -13.03 9.98
N LYS A 34 -5.90 -14.22 10.12
CA LYS A 34 -6.23 -15.15 11.22
C LYS A 34 -5.13 -15.32 12.26
N HIS A 35 -3.86 -15.09 11.92
CA HIS A 35 -2.77 -15.38 12.86
C HIS A 35 -2.85 -14.48 14.11
N PRO A 36 -2.84 -15.03 15.33
CA PRO A 36 -3.08 -14.28 16.57
C PRO A 36 -2.03 -13.20 16.86
N ASN A 37 -0.79 -13.40 16.43
CA ASN A 37 0.31 -12.45 16.61
C ASN A 37 0.46 -11.46 15.42
N MET A 38 -0.44 -11.51 14.45
CA MET A 38 -0.43 -10.57 13.33
C MET A 38 -1.11 -9.26 13.74
N ILE A 39 -0.31 -8.21 13.92
CA ILE A 39 -0.78 -6.86 14.30
C ILE A 39 -1.33 -6.11 13.09
N LEU A 40 -0.57 -6.14 11.98
CA LEU A 40 -1.00 -5.53 10.73
C LEU A 40 -2.10 -6.37 10.11
N LYS A 41 -3.20 -5.74 9.75
CA LYS A 41 -4.35 -6.35 9.09
C LYS A 41 -4.45 -5.89 7.64
N GLU A 42 -5.27 -6.52 6.87
CA GLU A 42 -5.46 -6.25 5.45
C GLU A 42 -5.69 -4.75 5.15
N ASP A 43 -6.50 -4.07 5.95
CA ASP A 43 -6.80 -2.64 5.81
C ASP A 43 -5.61 -1.71 6.12
N ASN A 44 -4.50 -2.24 6.63
CA ASN A 44 -3.28 -1.46 6.79
C ASN A 44 -2.46 -1.35 5.50
N PHE A 45 -2.73 -2.17 4.50
CA PHE A 45 -1.97 -2.22 3.26
C PHE A 45 -2.75 -1.59 2.11
N SER A 46 -2.20 -0.55 1.51
CA SER A 46 -2.80 0.15 0.37
C SER A 46 -2.56 -0.56 -0.96
N CYS A 47 -1.54 -1.42 -1.03
CA CYS A 47 -1.26 -2.26 -2.19
C CYS A 47 -0.71 -3.62 -1.74
N VAL A 48 -1.15 -4.69 -2.40
CA VAL A 48 -0.74 -6.06 -2.07
C VAL A 48 -0.26 -6.75 -3.34
N ARG A 49 1.02 -7.14 -3.35
CA ARG A 49 1.65 -7.98 -4.37
C ARG A 49 2.18 -9.24 -3.70
N ILE A 50 1.33 -10.27 -3.67
CA ILE A 50 1.67 -11.60 -3.20
C ILE A 50 1.51 -12.52 -4.40
N ASN A 51 2.63 -12.86 -5.03
CA ASN A 51 2.68 -13.63 -6.26
C ASN A 51 4.09 -14.21 -6.45
N TRP A 52 4.32 -14.92 -7.54
CA TRP A 52 5.62 -15.53 -7.87
C TRP A 52 6.51 -14.68 -8.79
N GLN A 53 6.09 -13.45 -9.09
CA GLN A 53 6.91 -12.49 -9.81
C GLN A 53 8.12 -12.03 -8.97
N ASP A 54 9.12 -11.47 -9.64
CA ASP A 54 10.28 -10.91 -8.96
C ASP A 54 9.92 -9.59 -8.22
N LYS A 55 10.75 -9.26 -7.24
CA LYS A 55 10.52 -8.09 -6.37
C LYS A 55 10.58 -6.76 -7.12
N VAL A 56 11.41 -6.68 -8.18
CA VAL A 56 11.60 -5.47 -9.00
C VAL A 56 10.33 -5.18 -9.81
N SER A 57 9.78 -6.19 -10.47
CA SER A 57 8.53 -6.10 -11.23
C SER A 57 7.37 -5.65 -10.32
N ASN A 58 7.24 -6.29 -9.16
CA ASN A 58 6.23 -5.93 -8.17
C ASN A 58 6.39 -4.49 -7.66
N LEU A 59 7.61 -4.01 -7.40
CA LEU A 59 7.85 -2.61 -6.97
C LEU A 59 7.46 -1.60 -8.04
N ARG A 60 7.71 -1.90 -9.32
CA ARG A 60 7.25 -1.05 -10.43
C ARG A 60 5.72 -1.00 -10.52
N GLU A 61 5.06 -2.13 -10.32
CA GLU A 61 3.59 -2.19 -10.30
C GLU A 61 3.01 -1.44 -9.10
N ILE A 62 3.59 -1.59 -7.90
CA ILE A 62 3.19 -0.85 -6.70
C ILE A 62 3.32 0.66 -6.93
N SER A 63 4.47 1.11 -7.45
CA SER A 63 4.71 2.51 -7.80
C SER A 63 3.65 3.06 -8.76
N LYS A 64 3.33 2.29 -9.80
CA LYS A 64 2.31 2.66 -10.79
C LYS A 64 0.90 2.69 -10.19
N GLU A 65 0.51 1.68 -9.42
CA GLU A 65 -0.82 1.58 -8.81
C GLU A 65 -1.07 2.69 -7.81
N LEU A 66 -0.08 2.99 -6.98
CA LEU A 66 -0.15 4.05 -5.98
C LEU A 66 0.16 5.43 -6.58
N ASN A 67 0.54 5.51 -7.86
CA ASN A 67 0.94 6.74 -8.54
C ASN A 67 1.99 7.53 -7.74
N ILE A 68 3.02 6.85 -7.25
CA ILE A 68 4.15 7.43 -6.51
C ILE A 68 5.46 7.09 -7.21
N GLY A 69 6.46 7.95 -7.06
CA GLY A 69 7.80 7.70 -7.61
C GLY A 69 8.50 6.53 -6.93
N LEU A 70 9.38 5.84 -7.67
CA LEU A 70 10.24 4.80 -7.10
C LEU A 70 11.17 5.32 -5.99
N ASP A 71 11.54 6.61 -6.06
CA ASP A 71 12.32 7.34 -5.07
C ASP A 71 11.59 7.57 -3.74
N SER A 72 10.27 7.42 -3.74
CA SER A 72 9.42 7.47 -2.55
C SER A 72 9.25 6.11 -1.87
N LEU A 73 9.82 5.04 -2.43
CA LEU A 73 9.73 3.69 -1.90
C LEU A 73 10.89 3.36 -0.98
N VAL A 74 10.56 2.75 0.15
CA VAL A 74 11.51 2.11 1.07
C VAL A 74 11.22 0.61 1.08
N PHE A 75 12.21 -0.18 0.70
CA PHE A 75 12.08 -1.62 0.55
C PHE A 75 12.76 -2.37 1.69
N PHE A 76 12.01 -3.24 2.34
CA PHE A 76 12.47 -4.18 3.36
C PHE A 76 12.28 -5.61 2.86
N ASP A 77 13.32 -6.41 2.91
CA ASP A 77 13.27 -7.84 2.58
C ASP A 77 14.34 -8.56 3.41
N ASP A 78 14.02 -9.70 3.98
CA ASP A 78 14.96 -10.49 4.78
C ASP A 78 16.00 -11.22 3.90
N ASP A 79 15.65 -11.53 2.65
CA ASP A 79 16.56 -12.17 1.68
C ASP A 79 17.56 -11.15 1.11
N PRO A 80 18.87 -11.32 1.38
CA PRO A 80 19.91 -10.45 0.83
C PRO A 80 19.98 -10.47 -0.72
N VAL A 81 19.62 -11.59 -1.36
CA VAL A 81 19.64 -11.69 -2.82
C VAL A 81 18.58 -10.78 -3.43
N ASN A 82 17.37 -10.77 -2.86
CA ASN A 82 16.30 -9.86 -3.28
C ASN A 82 16.71 -8.39 -3.08
N ARG A 83 17.34 -8.08 -1.95
CA ARG A 83 17.80 -6.71 -1.69
C ARG A 83 18.84 -6.24 -2.69
N GLU A 84 19.86 -7.06 -2.97
CA GLU A 84 20.90 -6.72 -3.95
C GLU A 84 20.33 -6.59 -5.37
N PHE A 85 19.40 -7.47 -5.75
CA PHE A 85 18.72 -7.37 -7.04
C PHE A 85 17.93 -6.06 -7.17
N VAL A 86 17.17 -5.68 -6.16
CA VAL A 86 16.43 -4.41 -6.16
C VAL A 86 17.39 -3.21 -6.18
N LYS A 87 18.48 -3.21 -5.41
CA LYS A 87 19.51 -2.15 -5.45
C LYS A 87 20.11 -1.96 -6.82
N HIS A 88 20.37 -3.08 -7.53
CA HIS A 88 20.95 -3.05 -8.86
C HIS A 88 19.98 -2.48 -9.90
N GLU A 89 18.73 -2.96 -9.90
CA GLU A 89 17.73 -2.66 -10.93
C GLU A 89 16.94 -1.37 -10.69
N LEU A 90 16.77 -0.99 -9.43
CA LEU A 90 15.96 0.18 -9.02
C LEU A 90 16.77 1.11 -8.10
N LYS A 91 17.74 1.80 -8.67
CA LYS A 91 18.65 2.69 -7.94
C LYS A 91 17.96 3.82 -7.17
N GLN A 92 16.72 4.15 -7.54
CA GLN A 92 15.91 5.16 -6.88
C GLN A 92 15.26 4.66 -5.58
N VAL A 93 15.03 3.34 -5.46
CA VAL A 93 14.41 2.74 -4.28
C VAL A 93 15.40 2.71 -3.13
N LEU A 94 14.98 3.19 -1.97
CA LEU A 94 15.77 3.03 -0.75
C LEU A 94 15.64 1.59 -0.24
N VAL A 95 16.65 0.78 -0.46
CA VAL A 95 16.70 -0.59 0.05
C VAL A 95 17.39 -0.59 1.41
N VAL A 96 16.71 -1.14 2.43
CA VAL A 96 17.23 -1.19 3.79
C VAL A 96 18.09 -2.44 3.98
N ASP A 97 19.32 -2.24 4.47
CA ASP A 97 20.21 -3.34 4.83
C ASP A 97 19.78 -3.95 6.17
N LEU A 98 19.12 -5.09 6.08
CA LEU A 98 18.69 -5.85 7.25
C LEU A 98 19.77 -6.84 7.68
N PRO A 99 20.09 -6.91 8.98
CA PRO A 99 20.97 -7.94 9.52
C PRO A 99 20.28 -9.29 9.53
N THR A 100 21.06 -10.34 9.68
CA THR A 100 20.52 -11.71 9.80
C THR A 100 19.67 -11.88 11.07
N ASP A 101 20.02 -11.14 12.13
CA ASP A 101 19.25 -11.15 13.38
C ASP A 101 18.01 -10.23 13.27
N SER A 102 16.84 -10.83 13.13
CA SER A 102 15.56 -10.14 13.03
C SER A 102 15.18 -9.32 14.27
N SER A 103 15.79 -9.58 15.42
CA SER A 103 15.57 -8.80 16.65
C SER A 103 16.00 -7.33 16.50
N GLN A 104 16.94 -7.07 15.58
CA GLN A 104 17.47 -5.74 15.31
C GLN A 104 16.62 -4.91 14.33
N TYR A 105 15.63 -5.50 13.64
CA TYR A 105 14.81 -4.79 12.66
C TYR A 105 14.09 -3.59 13.25
N CYS A 106 13.60 -3.71 14.49
CA CYS A 106 12.96 -2.60 15.20
C CYS A 106 13.89 -1.40 15.38
N LYS A 107 15.15 -1.67 15.74
CA LYS A 107 16.17 -0.64 15.96
C LYS A 107 16.49 0.09 14.64
N ILE A 108 16.63 -0.67 13.55
CA ILE A 108 16.89 -0.10 12.23
C ILE A 108 15.74 0.81 11.84
N LEU A 109 14.50 0.33 11.87
CA LEU A 109 13.32 1.12 11.51
C LEU A 109 13.20 2.40 12.36
N THR A 110 13.52 2.31 13.65
CA THR A 110 13.46 3.47 14.56
C THR A 110 14.50 4.53 14.23
N ASN A 111 15.67 4.14 13.74
CA ASN A 111 16.78 5.04 13.44
C ASN A 111 16.69 5.63 12.02
N MET A 112 15.68 5.25 11.23
CA MET A 112 15.50 5.76 9.88
C MET A 112 14.90 7.17 9.88
N LYS A 113 15.73 8.17 9.57
CA LYS A 113 15.31 9.57 9.45
C LYS A 113 14.30 9.82 8.32
N ASN A 114 14.24 8.91 7.34
CA ASN A 114 13.31 8.99 6.21
C ASN A 114 11.83 9.01 6.64
N PHE A 115 11.52 8.52 7.83
CA PHE A 115 10.16 8.51 8.40
C PHE A 115 9.95 9.60 9.46
N GLU A 116 10.93 10.48 9.67
CA GLU A 116 10.78 11.64 10.55
C GLU A 116 9.97 12.72 9.82
N SER A 117 8.70 12.81 10.13
CA SER A 117 7.85 13.93 9.74
C SER A 117 7.52 14.76 10.97
N LEU A 118 7.77 16.07 10.92
CA LEU A 118 7.52 16.99 12.03
C LEU A 118 6.02 17.25 12.25
N LYS A 119 5.19 17.03 11.24
CA LYS A 119 3.72 17.18 11.32
C LYS A 119 3.03 16.17 10.41
N ILE A 120 2.02 15.51 10.94
CA ILE A 120 1.03 14.79 10.16
C ILE A 120 0.05 15.84 9.64
N THR A 121 -0.16 15.88 8.34
CA THR A 121 -1.17 16.77 7.75
C THR A 121 -2.46 16.02 7.50
N ASP A 122 -3.59 16.73 7.49
CA ASP A 122 -4.89 16.15 7.10
C ASP A 122 -4.85 15.58 5.67
N GLU A 123 -3.97 16.11 4.82
CA GLU A 123 -3.73 15.62 3.47
C GLU A 123 -3.08 14.23 3.46
N ASP A 124 -2.16 13.95 4.37
CA ASP A 124 -1.50 12.63 4.47
C ASP A 124 -2.51 11.56 4.89
N ILE A 125 -3.40 11.88 5.82
CA ILE A 125 -4.47 10.99 6.27
C ILE A 125 -5.45 10.72 5.12
N LYS A 126 -5.92 11.77 4.44
CA LYS A 126 -6.85 11.66 3.29
C LYS A 126 -6.25 10.88 2.13
N ARG A 127 -4.94 11.06 1.87
CA ARG A 127 -4.23 10.31 0.83
C ARG A 127 -4.25 8.81 1.10
N LYS A 128 -4.00 8.41 2.34
CA LYS A 128 -4.08 7.00 2.75
C LYS A 128 -5.48 6.42 2.54
N GLU A 129 -6.52 7.13 2.99
CA GLU A 129 -7.92 6.71 2.81
C GLU A 129 -8.26 6.53 1.32
N MET A 130 -7.85 7.47 0.48
CA MET A 130 -8.06 7.42 -0.97
C MET A 130 -7.42 6.16 -1.60
N TYR A 131 -6.20 5.78 -1.19
CA TYR A 131 -5.54 4.58 -1.70
C TYR A 131 -6.24 3.30 -1.25
N LEU A 132 -6.71 3.23 -0.01
CA LEU A 132 -7.48 2.10 0.49
C LEU A 132 -8.81 1.94 -0.26
N GLU A 133 -9.52 3.04 -0.51
CA GLU A 133 -10.74 3.02 -1.31
C GLU A 133 -10.49 2.59 -2.76
N GLN A 134 -9.41 3.09 -3.37
CA GLN A 134 -9.02 2.71 -4.72
C GLN A 134 -8.70 1.21 -4.81
N ARG A 135 -7.96 0.67 -3.84
CA ARG A 135 -7.68 -0.76 -3.76
C ARG A 135 -8.98 -1.57 -3.68
N LYS A 136 -9.90 -1.22 -2.76
CA LYS A 136 -11.19 -1.90 -2.62
C LYS A 136 -12.02 -1.86 -3.91
N ARG A 137 -11.96 -0.75 -4.66
CA ARG A 137 -12.63 -0.65 -5.97
C ARG A 137 -12.02 -1.58 -7.02
N ILE A 138 -10.69 -1.72 -7.04
CA ILE A 138 -9.99 -2.62 -7.97
C ILE A 138 -10.30 -4.07 -7.63
N GLU A 139 -10.25 -4.46 -6.35
CA GLU A 139 -10.59 -5.79 -5.86
C GLU A 139 -12.03 -6.15 -6.25
N PHE A 140 -12.98 -5.26 -5.95
CA PHE A 140 -14.38 -5.42 -6.30
C PHE A 140 -14.60 -5.56 -7.82
N LYS A 141 -13.91 -4.74 -8.63
CA LYS A 141 -13.97 -4.85 -10.10
C LYS A 141 -13.47 -6.20 -10.60
N ASN A 142 -12.46 -6.78 -9.98
CA ASN A 142 -11.89 -8.07 -10.38
C ASN A 142 -12.77 -9.26 -9.95
N GLU A 143 -13.53 -9.13 -8.86
CA GLU A 143 -14.48 -10.15 -8.41
C GLU A 143 -15.74 -10.21 -9.27
N VAL A 144 -16.09 -9.12 -9.94
CA VAL A 144 -17.30 -9.05 -10.76
C VAL A 144 -16.96 -9.36 -12.22
N SER A 145 -17.39 -10.53 -12.68
CA SER A 145 -17.14 -11.02 -14.05
C SER A 145 -17.93 -10.30 -15.13
N ASN A 146 -18.92 -9.46 -14.76
CA ASN A 146 -19.82 -8.75 -15.68
C ASN A 146 -19.93 -7.28 -15.30
N LEU A 147 -19.65 -6.40 -16.26
CA LEU A 147 -19.72 -4.94 -16.08
C LEU A 147 -21.10 -4.46 -15.59
N ASP A 148 -22.18 -5.10 -16.04
CA ASP A 148 -23.55 -4.74 -15.67
C ASP A 148 -23.86 -5.08 -14.19
N GLU A 149 -23.34 -6.20 -13.70
CA GLU A 149 -23.42 -6.55 -12.27
C GLU A 149 -22.59 -5.61 -11.43
N PHE A 150 -21.38 -5.28 -11.88
CA PHE A 150 -20.52 -4.30 -11.24
C PHE A 150 -21.20 -2.94 -11.08
N LEU A 151 -21.80 -2.42 -12.15
CA LEU A 151 -22.51 -1.13 -12.12
C LEU A 151 -23.73 -1.15 -11.19
N LYS A 152 -24.46 -2.26 -11.12
CA LYS A 152 -25.60 -2.42 -10.22
C LYS A 152 -25.18 -2.46 -8.74
N GLN A 153 -24.08 -3.14 -8.44
CA GLN A 153 -23.57 -3.25 -7.06
C GLN A 153 -22.95 -1.96 -6.52
N LEU A 154 -22.47 -1.08 -7.40
CA LEU A 154 -21.96 0.24 -7.00
C LEU A 154 -23.03 1.18 -6.41
N ASP A 155 -24.33 0.85 -6.54
CA ASP A 155 -25.46 1.69 -6.08
C ASP A 155 -25.29 3.18 -6.44
N ILE A 156 -24.83 3.45 -7.68
CA ILE A 156 -24.55 4.80 -8.15
C ILE A 156 -25.87 5.56 -8.26
N LYS A 157 -26.07 6.53 -7.40
CA LYS A 157 -27.22 7.43 -7.42
C LYS A 157 -26.88 8.69 -8.20
N ILE A 158 -27.40 8.83 -9.41
CA ILE A 158 -27.25 10.03 -10.22
C ILE A 158 -28.40 10.98 -9.92
N LYS A 159 -28.08 12.16 -9.39
CA LYS A 159 -29.05 13.23 -9.17
C LYS A 159 -28.96 14.24 -10.31
N ILE A 160 -29.88 14.13 -11.26
CA ILE A 160 -29.98 15.09 -12.36
C ILE A 160 -30.77 16.31 -11.86
N LYS A 161 -30.18 17.49 -11.96
CA LYS A 161 -30.84 18.76 -11.68
C LYS A 161 -30.80 19.63 -12.92
N ASN A 162 -31.85 20.40 -13.15
CA ASN A 162 -31.81 21.44 -14.16
C ASN A 162 -30.72 22.47 -13.80
N ALA A 163 -29.97 22.91 -14.81
CA ALA A 163 -29.00 23.97 -14.63
C ALA A 163 -29.73 25.27 -14.29
N ASP A 164 -29.37 25.85 -13.16
CA ASP A 164 -29.80 27.17 -12.76
C ASP A 164 -28.59 28.11 -12.64
N ASN A 165 -28.83 29.39 -12.46
CA ASN A 165 -27.78 30.41 -12.37
C ASN A 165 -26.78 30.19 -11.21
N PHE A 166 -27.08 29.28 -10.27
CA PHE A 166 -26.20 28.88 -9.17
C PHE A 166 -25.27 27.73 -9.52
N VAL A 167 -25.65 26.88 -10.50
CA VAL A 167 -24.94 25.66 -10.86
C VAL A 167 -24.01 25.90 -12.05
N ILE A 168 -24.38 26.80 -12.97
CA ILE A 168 -23.61 27.12 -14.17
C ILE A 168 -22.13 27.49 -13.89
N PRO A 169 -21.78 28.31 -12.87
CA PRO A 169 -20.38 28.66 -12.60
C PRO A 169 -19.51 27.49 -12.12
N ARG A 170 -20.10 26.31 -11.79
CA ARG A 170 -19.38 25.11 -11.32
C ARG A 170 -19.19 24.06 -12.41
N ILE A 171 -19.70 24.30 -13.60
CA ILE A 171 -19.69 23.36 -14.74
C ILE A 171 -18.67 23.80 -15.81
N SER A 172 -18.11 24.99 -15.70
CA SER A 172 -17.10 25.56 -16.61
C SER A 172 -15.68 25.32 -16.16
#